data_a13d281378af49cd3a19f7a8a0797d3c
#
_entry.id   a13d281378af49cd3a19f7a8a0797d3c
#
_cell.length_a   1.000
_cell.length_b   1.000
_cell.length_c   1.000
_cell.angle_alpha   90.00
_cell.angle_beta   90.00
_cell.angle_gamma   90.00
#
_symmetry.space_group_name_H-M   'P 1'
#
loop_
_entity.id
_entity.type
_entity.pdbx_description
1 polymer ?
#
loop_
_entity_poly.entity_id
_entity_poly.type
_entity_poly.pdbx_seq_one_letter_code
_entity_poly.pdbx_strand_id
1 'polypeptide(L)'
;MPRGVGTSFSLFGIPVRVMSSFWIIAVLFGLSGATGAESPAKGVAFALVWAAIVFVSIVLHELGHALTALAFGAKPAITLHAMGGLTHYQAGRMSRAESWLVSFAGPAVGLMVGIAVYLATHRQPLGREADEVVRSILWVNIGWSLINLLPVVPFDGGHMMAAALGPRRATLTAVISASVGVAVAVAGFFYFASPWIALLFGSAAVNAMRQVGRLRSYDVDRKAGLDAELVKIRAAVIEGKANEVLAASERIMSRARTPAIKNDAVLALAWAHATLGRAVSARELLEKLERDAPVDAYLLAAVEDALGSPEAARARLEAARQQGLKDPEAMKLLIDLYARDGQLSRAVEVAIDEIESLGRDAARAVLDAAMVQGAYHSAADLAACLVAKYGEPSDAVEHARASALAEQTRPPR
;
A
#
# COMPACT_ATOMS: atom_id res chain seq x y z
N MET A 1 -5.01 4.27 0.12
CA MET A 1 -5.90 4.14 1.30
C MET A 1 -7.22 3.55 0.84
N PRO A 2 -7.80 2.50 1.48
CA PRO A 2 -9.06 1.92 1.05
C PRO A 2 -10.18 2.96 1.13
N ARG A 3 -10.95 3.09 0.04
CA ARG A 3 -12.11 4.00 -0.09
C ARG A 3 -13.33 3.39 0.63
N GLY A 4 -13.33 3.36 1.98
CA GLY A 4 -14.49 2.96 2.76
C GLY A 4 -15.22 4.18 3.33
N VAL A 5 -16.53 4.08 3.53
CA VAL A 5 -17.32 5.10 4.24
C VAL A 5 -16.86 5.17 5.69
N GLY A 6 -16.54 6.37 6.17
CA GLY A 6 -16.06 6.61 7.54
C GLY A 6 -15.93 8.09 7.86
N THR A 7 -15.82 8.40 9.14
CA THR A 7 -15.55 9.74 9.67
C THR A 7 -14.07 9.95 9.88
N SER A 8 -13.58 11.17 9.64
CA SER A 8 -12.17 11.52 9.86
C SER A 8 -12.07 12.79 10.71
N PHE A 9 -11.15 12.79 11.65
CA PHE A 9 -10.83 13.93 12.51
C PHE A 9 -9.34 13.90 12.86
N SER A 10 -8.85 14.86 13.62
CA SER A 10 -7.45 14.92 14.03
C SER A 10 -7.36 15.02 15.56
N LEU A 11 -6.46 14.24 16.16
CA LEU A 11 -6.09 14.30 17.58
C LEU A 11 -4.60 14.59 17.70
N PHE A 12 -4.24 15.67 18.39
CA PHE A 12 -2.84 16.10 18.56
C PHE A 12 -2.06 16.22 17.23
N GLY A 13 -2.76 16.64 16.16
CA GLY A 13 -2.19 16.72 14.82
C GLY A 13 -2.08 15.38 14.07
N ILE A 14 -2.49 14.26 14.70
CA ILE A 14 -2.48 12.93 14.10
C ILE A 14 -3.84 12.67 13.44
N PRO A 15 -3.89 12.36 12.12
CA PRO A 15 -5.13 12.00 11.44
C PRO A 15 -5.71 10.70 12.00
N VAL A 16 -7.00 10.73 12.35
CA VAL A 16 -7.77 9.56 12.83
C VAL A 16 -8.93 9.33 11.88
N ARG A 17 -9.04 8.13 11.36
CA ARG A 17 -10.16 7.70 10.52
C ARG A 17 -10.91 6.54 11.18
N VAL A 18 -12.23 6.70 11.34
CA VAL A 18 -13.10 5.67 11.89
C VAL A 18 -13.99 5.14 10.78
N MET A 19 -13.82 3.89 10.42
CA MET A 19 -14.64 3.23 9.40
C MET A 19 -16.00 2.81 9.97
N SER A 20 -17.04 2.82 9.16
CA SER A 20 -18.39 2.38 9.58
C SER A 20 -18.39 0.93 10.11
N SER A 21 -17.52 0.07 9.57
CA SER A 21 -17.35 -1.32 10.01
C SER A 21 -16.91 -1.45 11.49
N PHE A 22 -16.19 -0.45 12.02
CA PHE A 22 -15.84 -0.42 13.44
C PHE A 22 -17.09 -0.35 14.33
N TRP A 23 -17.99 0.59 14.05
CA TRP A 23 -19.22 0.77 14.83
C TRP A 23 -20.15 -0.45 14.76
N ILE A 24 -20.28 -1.05 13.57
CA ILE A 24 -21.10 -2.24 13.37
C ILE A 24 -20.62 -3.36 14.31
N ILE A 25 -19.32 -3.66 14.30
CA ILE A 25 -18.75 -4.71 15.14
C ILE A 25 -18.79 -4.37 16.62
N ALA A 26 -18.46 -3.13 17.01
CA ALA A 26 -18.52 -2.70 18.40
C ALA A 26 -19.93 -2.85 19.00
N VAL A 27 -20.97 -2.44 18.26
CA VAL A 27 -22.36 -2.58 18.69
C VAL A 27 -22.80 -4.04 18.71
N LEU A 28 -22.45 -4.86 17.72
CA LEU A 28 -22.77 -6.29 17.70
C LEU A 28 -22.18 -7.03 18.91
N PHE A 29 -20.92 -6.75 19.28
CA PHE A 29 -20.33 -7.32 20.49
C PHE A 29 -21.03 -6.83 21.76
N GLY A 30 -21.41 -5.55 21.83
CA GLY A 30 -22.18 -5.02 22.94
C GLY A 30 -23.54 -5.69 23.08
N LEU A 31 -24.25 -5.89 21.97
CA LEU A 31 -25.56 -6.60 21.96
C LEU A 31 -25.41 -8.07 22.39
N SER A 32 -24.34 -8.77 21.96
CA SER A 32 -24.09 -10.15 22.40
C SER A 32 -23.81 -10.25 23.90
N GLY A 33 -23.17 -9.24 24.51
CA GLY A 33 -22.97 -9.15 25.96
C GLY A 33 -24.24 -8.80 26.73
N ALA A 34 -25.25 -8.22 26.07
CA ALA A 34 -26.51 -7.80 26.70
C ALA A 34 -27.59 -8.89 26.78
N THR A 35 -27.27 -10.18 26.53
CA THR A 35 -28.21 -11.31 26.46
C THR A 35 -28.97 -11.59 27.77
N GLY A 36 -28.62 -10.94 28.87
CA GLY A 36 -29.32 -11.00 30.17
C GLY A 36 -30.00 -9.69 30.60
N ALA A 37 -30.18 -8.73 29.67
CA ALA A 37 -30.74 -7.44 30.00
C ALA A 37 -32.22 -7.56 30.35
N GLU A 38 -32.70 -6.83 31.40
CA GLU A 38 -34.07 -6.82 31.91
C GLU A 38 -35.09 -6.32 30.86
N SER A 39 -34.66 -5.58 29.86
CA SER A 39 -35.50 -5.14 28.75
C SER A 39 -34.67 -4.88 27.49
N PRO A 40 -35.26 -4.93 26.28
CA PRO A 40 -34.59 -4.63 25.05
C PRO A 40 -33.92 -3.21 25.06
N ALA A 41 -34.58 -2.24 25.67
CA ALA A 41 -34.03 -0.87 25.78
C ALA A 41 -32.75 -0.83 26.64
N LYS A 42 -32.69 -1.56 27.75
CA LYS A 42 -31.48 -1.68 28.56
C LYS A 42 -30.37 -2.40 27.81
N GLY A 43 -30.71 -3.43 27.03
CA GLY A 43 -29.72 -4.13 26.17
C GLY A 43 -29.09 -3.20 25.13
N VAL A 44 -29.90 -2.38 24.46
CA VAL A 44 -29.39 -1.39 23.50
C VAL A 44 -28.55 -0.31 24.20
N ALA A 45 -29.00 0.20 25.36
CA ALA A 45 -28.22 1.18 26.14
C ALA A 45 -26.84 0.62 26.54
N PHE A 46 -26.80 -0.63 27.02
CA PHE A 46 -25.55 -1.31 27.33
C PHE A 46 -24.63 -1.43 26.10
N ALA A 47 -25.18 -1.82 24.94
CA ALA A 47 -24.41 -1.95 23.71
C ALA A 47 -23.80 -0.63 23.24
N LEU A 48 -24.52 0.50 23.41
CA LEU A 48 -24.02 1.82 23.09
C LEU A 48 -22.88 2.26 24.04
N VAL A 49 -23.08 2.02 25.36
CA VAL A 49 -22.04 2.30 26.37
C VAL A 49 -20.79 1.44 26.11
N TRP A 50 -20.98 0.15 25.83
CA TRP A 50 -19.89 -0.74 25.43
C TRP A 50 -19.15 -0.21 24.20
N ALA A 51 -19.86 0.16 23.13
CA ALA A 51 -19.25 0.68 21.92
C ALA A 51 -18.46 1.97 22.17
N ALA A 52 -18.95 2.86 23.07
CA ALA A 52 -18.22 4.05 23.49
C ALA A 52 -16.94 3.70 24.29
N ILE A 53 -17.01 2.74 25.21
CA ILE A 53 -15.85 2.27 25.98
C ILE A 53 -14.80 1.70 25.02
N VAL A 54 -15.20 0.80 24.10
CA VAL A 54 -14.29 0.21 23.09
C VAL A 54 -13.67 1.29 22.23
N PHE A 55 -14.46 2.25 21.76
CA PHE A 55 -13.94 3.35 20.94
C PHE A 55 -12.87 4.17 21.66
N VAL A 56 -13.18 4.65 22.87
CA VAL A 56 -12.23 5.46 23.65
C VAL A 56 -10.97 4.66 23.99
N SER A 57 -11.14 3.42 24.44
CA SER A 57 -10.02 2.55 24.82
C SER A 57 -9.09 2.24 23.66
N ILE A 58 -9.65 1.91 22.47
CA ILE A 58 -8.84 1.64 21.28
C ILE A 58 -8.17 2.94 20.80
N VAL A 59 -8.86 4.07 20.79
CA VAL A 59 -8.23 5.36 20.42
C VAL A 59 -7.04 5.68 21.33
N LEU A 60 -7.17 5.48 22.66
CA LEU A 60 -6.08 5.71 23.59
C LEU A 60 -4.91 4.75 23.37
N HIS A 61 -5.21 3.47 23.10
CA HIS A 61 -4.22 2.46 22.74
C HIS A 61 -3.45 2.86 21.48
N GLU A 62 -4.15 3.20 20.39
CA GLU A 62 -3.52 3.63 19.14
C GLU A 62 -2.75 4.95 19.27
N LEU A 63 -3.23 5.86 20.12
CA LEU A 63 -2.48 7.08 20.46
C LEU A 63 -1.16 6.77 21.15
N GLY A 64 -1.11 5.73 21.99
CA GLY A 64 0.15 5.24 22.58
C GLY A 64 1.19 4.94 21.50
N HIS A 65 0.83 4.14 20.49
CA HIS A 65 1.70 3.85 19.36
C HIS A 65 2.04 5.11 18.55
N ALA A 66 1.04 5.90 18.21
CA ALA A 66 1.19 7.05 17.34
C ALA A 66 2.06 8.16 17.96
N LEU A 67 1.85 8.51 19.23
CA LEU A 67 2.65 9.51 19.92
C LEU A 67 4.11 9.06 20.09
N THR A 68 4.32 7.78 20.37
CA THR A 68 5.67 7.21 20.47
C THR A 68 6.36 7.21 19.12
N ALA A 69 5.66 6.83 18.04
CA ALA A 69 6.18 6.90 16.68
C ALA A 69 6.51 8.35 16.26
N LEU A 70 5.64 9.31 16.60
CA LEU A 70 5.86 10.73 16.35
C LEU A 70 7.10 11.25 17.08
N ALA A 71 7.34 10.82 18.32
CA ALA A 71 8.54 11.18 19.09
C ALA A 71 9.84 10.68 18.44
N PHE A 72 9.77 9.59 17.66
CA PHE A 72 10.88 9.09 16.85
C PHE A 72 10.91 9.67 15.42
N GLY A 73 10.15 10.73 15.15
CA GLY A 73 10.17 11.45 13.88
C GLY A 73 9.33 10.83 12.76
N ALA A 74 8.50 9.83 13.05
CA ALA A 74 7.57 9.29 12.08
C ALA A 74 6.33 10.19 11.91
N LYS A 75 5.57 9.96 10.83
CA LYS A 75 4.28 10.62 10.58
C LYS A 75 3.17 9.59 10.72
N PRO A 76 2.61 9.40 11.91
CA PRO A 76 1.57 8.41 12.15
C PRO A 76 0.20 8.86 11.64
N ALA A 77 -0.64 7.87 11.31
CA ALA A 77 -2.07 8.04 11.07
C ALA A 77 -2.81 6.82 11.65
N ILE A 78 -3.94 7.04 12.29
CA ILE A 78 -4.74 6.01 12.96
C ILE A 78 -5.95 5.67 12.10
N THR A 79 -6.24 4.38 11.93
CA THR A 79 -7.46 3.88 11.29
C THR A 79 -8.15 2.87 12.21
N LEU A 80 -9.42 3.11 12.57
CA LEU A 80 -10.25 2.16 13.29
C LEU A 80 -11.14 1.42 12.29
N HIS A 81 -11.16 0.08 12.37
CA HIS A 81 -11.92 -0.79 11.49
C HIS A 81 -12.50 -2.00 12.26
N ALA A 82 -13.21 -2.89 11.57
CA ALA A 82 -13.90 -4.04 12.19
C ALA A 82 -13.02 -4.92 13.10
N MET A 83 -11.71 -5.02 12.83
CA MET A 83 -10.77 -5.85 13.59
C MET A 83 -10.04 -5.07 14.70
N GLY A 84 -10.39 -3.80 14.96
CA GLY A 84 -9.75 -2.94 15.96
C GLY A 84 -9.11 -1.69 15.39
N GLY A 85 -8.06 -1.18 16.04
CA GLY A 85 -7.26 -0.05 15.57
C GLY A 85 -6.04 -0.50 14.78
N LEU A 86 -5.54 0.40 13.97
CA LEU A 86 -4.29 0.22 13.24
C LEU A 86 -3.60 1.56 13.07
N THR A 87 -2.44 1.70 13.69
CA THR A 87 -1.57 2.87 13.51
C THR A 87 -0.61 2.64 12.35
N HIS A 88 -0.82 3.38 11.27
CA HIS A 88 0.09 3.41 10.13
C HIS A 88 1.15 4.48 10.34
N TYR A 89 2.40 4.14 10.12
CA TYR A 89 3.49 5.11 10.07
C TYR A 89 4.55 4.65 9.09
N GLN A 90 5.15 5.61 8.41
CA GLN A 90 6.33 5.30 7.62
C GLN A 90 7.50 5.13 8.59
N ALA A 91 7.84 3.89 8.86
CA ALA A 91 9.00 3.52 9.66
C ALA A 91 10.27 3.80 8.86
N GLY A 92 10.62 5.06 8.67
CA GLY A 92 11.85 5.47 8.00
C GLY A 92 13.06 4.65 8.50
N ARG A 93 13.99 5.21 9.21
CA ARG A 93 15.16 4.51 9.77
C ARG A 93 15.00 4.18 11.26
N MET A 94 13.82 3.68 11.67
CA MET A 94 13.60 3.29 13.07
C MET A 94 14.54 2.14 13.47
N SER A 95 15.22 2.28 14.60
CA SER A 95 15.99 1.21 15.24
C SER A 95 15.06 0.11 15.76
N ARG A 96 15.64 -1.06 16.06
CA ARG A 96 14.89 -2.18 16.64
C ARG A 96 14.30 -1.84 18.02
N ALA A 97 15.02 -1.06 18.82
CA ALA A 97 14.57 -0.62 20.13
C ALA A 97 13.39 0.37 20.01
N GLU A 98 13.46 1.32 19.09
CA GLU A 98 12.36 2.25 18.80
C GLU A 98 11.12 1.50 18.31
N SER A 99 11.26 0.57 17.39
CA SER A 99 10.15 -0.27 16.91
C SER A 99 9.52 -1.09 18.03
N TRP A 100 10.34 -1.62 18.94
CA TRP A 100 9.88 -2.34 20.13
C TRP A 100 9.07 -1.42 21.05
N LEU A 101 9.60 -0.23 21.34
CA LEU A 101 8.94 0.77 22.20
C LEU A 101 7.61 1.26 21.60
N VAL A 102 7.58 1.52 20.31
CA VAL A 102 6.32 1.88 19.62
C VAL A 102 5.29 0.77 19.80
N SER A 103 5.66 -0.50 19.56
CA SER A 103 4.72 -1.63 19.70
C SER A 103 4.28 -1.85 21.15
N PHE A 104 5.13 -1.57 22.15
CA PHE A 104 4.77 -1.68 23.56
C PHE A 104 3.88 -0.54 24.05
N ALA A 105 3.99 0.65 23.46
CA ALA A 105 3.34 1.88 23.97
C ALA A 105 1.80 1.78 23.98
N GLY A 106 1.17 1.14 22.99
CA GLY A 106 -0.27 0.93 22.98
C GLY A 106 -0.77 0.09 24.17
N PRO A 107 -0.27 -1.15 24.33
CA PRO A 107 -0.59 -1.97 25.49
C PRO A 107 -0.28 -1.28 26.83
N ALA A 108 0.83 -0.54 26.93
CA ALA A 108 1.19 0.19 28.14
C ALA A 108 0.14 1.24 28.51
N VAL A 109 -0.36 2.01 27.54
CA VAL A 109 -1.44 2.98 27.78
C VAL A 109 -2.71 2.28 28.24
N GLY A 110 -3.12 1.20 27.56
CA GLY A 110 -4.29 0.43 27.99
C GLY A 110 -4.16 -0.10 29.41
N LEU A 111 -3.01 -0.70 29.76
CA LEU A 111 -2.75 -1.17 31.14
C LEU A 111 -2.79 -0.02 32.15
N MET A 112 -2.20 1.13 31.85
CA MET A 112 -2.24 2.29 32.74
C MET A 112 -3.68 2.77 32.99
N VAL A 113 -4.49 2.88 31.95
CA VAL A 113 -5.91 3.26 32.09
C VAL A 113 -6.67 2.22 32.91
N GLY A 114 -6.54 0.95 32.62
CA GLY A 114 -7.21 -0.12 33.35
C GLY A 114 -6.78 -0.17 34.83
N ILE A 115 -5.50 -0.06 35.13
CA ILE A 115 -4.97 -0.02 36.52
C ILE A 115 -5.50 1.22 37.23
N ALA A 116 -5.51 2.39 36.59
CA ALA A 116 -6.04 3.62 37.23
C ALA A 116 -7.52 3.47 37.61
N VAL A 117 -8.34 2.92 36.70
CA VAL A 117 -9.77 2.66 36.96
C VAL A 117 -9.94 1.62 38.06
N TYR A 118 -9.16 0.54 38.05
CA TYR A 118 -9.17 -0.46 39.14
C TYR A 118 -8.87 0.16 40.50
N LEU A 119 -7.78 0.93 40.63
CA LEU A 119 -7.39 1.58 41.86
C LEU A 119 -8.43 2.59 42.39
N ALA A 120 -9.12 3.29 41.43
CA ALA A 120 -10.16 4.25 41.78
C ALA A 120 -11.46 3.58 42.27
N THR A 121 -11.75 2.37 41.80
CA THR A 121 -13.08 1.76 41.98
C THR A 121 -13.11 0.55 42.90
N HIS A 122 -11.98 -0.18 43.10
CA HIS A 122 -11.95 -1.48 43.81
C HIS A 122 -12.40 -1.45 45.28
N ARG A 123 -12.40 -0.26 45.92
CA ARG A 123 -12.87 -0.08 47.28
C ARG A 123 -14.22 0.62 47.40
N GLN A 124 -14.85 0.95 46.26
CA GLN A 124 -16.12 1.66 46.23
C GLN A 124 -17.29 0.68 46.11
N PRO A 125 -18.35 0.78 46.91
CA PRO A 125 -19.57 0.03 46.69
C PRO A 125 -20.26 0.60 45.42
N LEU A 126 -20.15 -0.11 44.33
CA LEU A 126 -20.79 0.28 43.07
C LEU A 126 -22.18 -0.37 42.94
N GLY A 127 -23.13 0.39 42.41
CA GLY A 127 -24.40 -0.20 41.96
C GLY A 127 -24.15 -1.11 40.74
N ARG A 128 -25.07 -2.06 40.50
CA ARG A 128 -24.95 -3.09 39.47
C ARG A 128 -24.55 -2.53 38.09
N GLU A 129 -25.20 -1.47 37.64
CA GLU A 129 -24.94 -0.85 36.33
C GLU A 129 -23.53 -0.26 36.25
N ALA A 130 -23.09 0.45 37.32
CA ALA A 130 -21.76 1.03 37.40
C ALA A 130 -20.66 -0.06 37.45
N ASP A 131 -20.91 -1.15 38.15
CA ASP A 131 -20.01 -2.31 38.24
C ASP A 131 -19.85 -3.00 36.87
N GLU A 132 -20.93 -3.13 36.10
CA GLU A 132 -20.88 -3.66 34.72
C GLU A 132 -20.05 -2.75 33.79
N VAL A 133 -20.18 -1.43 33.91
CA VAL A 133 -19.38 -0.45 33.14
C VAL A 133 -17.89 -0.55 33.53
N VAL A 134 -17.59 -0.60 34.81
CA VAL A 134 -16.21 -0.74 35.29
C VAL A 134 -15.58 -2.03 34.81
N ARG A 135 -16.28 -3.17 34.91
CA ARG A 135 -15.79 -4.45 34.38
C ARG A 135 -15.52 -4.39 32.89
N SER A 136 -16.38 -3.72 32.13
CA SER A 136 -16.18 -3.51 30.70
C SER A 136 -14.92 -2.71 30.41
N ILE A 137 -14.69 -1.61 31.15
CA ILE A 137 -13.47 -0.79 31.01
C ILE A 137 -12.22 -1.61 31.35
N LEU A 138 -12.26 -2.36 32.47
CA LEU A 138 -11.14 -3.20 32.87
C LEU A 138 -10.85 -4.30 31.85
N TRP A 139 -11.89 -4.97 31.31
CA TRP A 139 -11.71 -5.98 30.29
C TRP A 139 -11.11 -5.41 29.01
N VAL A 140 -11.64 -4.29 28.50
CA VAL A 140 -11.15 -3.70 27.26
C VAL A 140 -9.73 -3.14 27.42
N ASN A 141 -9.38 -2.56 28.57
CA ASN A 141 -8.07 -1.97 28.75
C ASN A 141 -7.01 -2.96 29.26
N ILE A 142 -7.32 -3.80 30.24
CA ILE A 142 -6.34 -4.78 30.78
C ILE A 142 -6.37 -6.06 29.93
N GLY A 143 -7.54 -6.66 29.75
CA GLY A 143 -7.66 -7.93 29.04
C GLY A 143 -7.17 -7.83 27.60
N TRP A 144 -7.60 -6.80 26.87
CA TRP A 144 -7.17 -6.57 25.48
C TRP A 144 -5.68 -6.24 25.38
N SER A 145 -5.12 -5.46 26.33
CA SER A 145 -3.69 -5.18 26.35
C SER A 145 -2.85 -6.43 26.60
N LEU A 146 -3.30 -7.32 27.50
CA LEU A 146 -2.62 -8.61 27.72
C LEU A 146 -2.69 -9.52 26.51
N ILE A 147 -3.82 -9.55 25.80
CA ILE A 147 -3.97 -10.26 24.52
C ILE A 147 -3.02 -9.70 23.49
N ASN A 148 -2.93 -8.37 23.38
CA ASN A 148 -2.02 -7.72 22.45
C ASN A 148 -0.53 -7.94 22.79
N LEU A 149 -0.17 -8.24 24.01
CA LEU A 149 1.21 -8.56 24.40
C LEU A 149 1.61 -10.02 24.09
N LEU A 150 0.68 -10.87 23.65
CA LEU A 150 1.03 -12.23 23.22
C LEU A 150 1.98 -12.20 22.01
N PRO A 151 3.01 -13.07 21.98
CA PRO A 151 4.01 -13.07 20.89
C PRO A 151 3.45 -13.71 19.62
N VAL A 152 2.35 -13.17 19.11
CA VAL A 152 1.62 -13.64 17.93
C VAL A 152 1.38 -12.47 16.98
N VAL A 153 1.92 -12.51 15.77
CA VAL A 153 1.60 -11.54 14.72
C VAL A 153 0.18 -11.79 14.22
N PRO A 154 -0.70 -10.78 14.12
CA PRO A 154 -0.41 -9.34 14.01
C PRO A 154 -0.50 -8.52 15.31
N PHE A 155 -0.57 -9.13 16.48
CA PHE A 155 -0.64 -8.40 17.76
C PHE A 155 0.68 -7.69 18.09
N ASP A 156 0.62 -6.70 18.97
CA ASP A 156 1.78 -5.87 19.33
C ASP A 156 2.94 -6.69 19.92
N GLY A 157 2.65 -7.68 20.76
CA GLY A 157 3.67 -8.62 21.28
C GLY A 157 4.37 -9.41 20.19
N GLY A 158 3.68 -9.73 19.09
CA GLY A 158 4.28 -10.31 17.88
C GLY A 158 5.24 -9.35 17.20
N HIS A 159 4.87 -8.06 17.08
CA HIS A 159 5.73 -7.02 16.54
C HIS A 159 6.92 -6.71 17.46
N MET A 160 6.70 -6.67 18.79
CA MET A 160 7.78 -6.56 19.79
C MET A 160 8.78 -7.72 19.66
N MET A 161 8.30 -8.95 19.54
CA MET A 161 9.13 -10.13 19.31
C MET A 161 9.91 -10.03 17.99
N ALA A 162 9.25 -9.59 16.91
CA ALA A 162 9.88 -9.40 15.60
C ALA A 162 11.01 -8.35 15.67
N ALA A 163 10.77 -7.23 16.34
CA ALA A 163 11.78 -6.19 16.59
C ALA A 163 12.93 -6.72 17.44
N ALA A 164 12.66 -7.47 18.51
CA ALA A 164 13.67 -8.06 19.38
C ALA A 164 14.55 -9.10 18.67
N LEU A 165 13.96 -10.01 17.91
CA LEU A 165 14.70 -11.06 17.19
C LEU A 165 15.40 -10.52 15.94
N GLY A 166 14.82 -9.51 15.29
CA GLY A 166 15.31 -8.87 14.07
C GLY A 166 15.05 -9.68 12.79
N PRO A 167 15.26 -9.07 11.63
CA PRO A 167 14.86 -9.62 10.34
C PRO A 167 15.55 -10.93 9.97
N ARG A 168 16.78 -11.15 10.47
CA ARG A 168 17.52 -12.43 10.23
C ARG A 168 16.83 -13.64 10.87
N ARG A 169 15.96 -13.43 11.87
CA ARG A 169 15.23 -14.48 12.58
C ARG A 169 13.72 -14.45 12.28
N ALA A 170 13.32 -13.90 11.14
CA ALA A 170 11.91 -13.79 10.73
C ALA A 170 11.18 -15.15 10.72
N THR A 171 11.86 -16.22 10.28
CA THR A 171 11.31 -17.59 10.33
C THR A 171 11.04 -18.04 11.77
N LEU A 172 11.93 -17.73 12.71
CA LEU A 172 11.72 -18.06 14.14
C LEU A 172 10.53 -17.29 14.70
N THR A 173 10.42 -15.99 14.40
CA THR A 173 9.26 -15.16 14.76
C THR A 173 7.95 -15.79 14.26
N ALA A 174 7.90 -16.20 13.00
CA ALA A 174 6.72 -16.80 12.41
C ALA A 174 6.38 -18.17 13.03
N VAL A 175 7.39 -18.99 13.36
CA VAL A 175 7.21 -20.30 14.04
C VAL A 175 6.66 -20.09 15.45
N ILE A 176 7.23 -19.17 16.23
CA ILE A 176 6.73 -18.87 17.59
C ILE A 176 5.29 -18.35 17.51
N SER A 177 5.00 -17.40 16.59
CA SER A 177 3.64 -16.89 16.39
C SER A 177 2.64 -17.99 16.04
N ALA A 178 3.00 -18.90 15.15
CA ALA A 178 2.15 -20.02 14.78
C ALA A 178 1.89 -20.95 15.98
N SER A 179 2.94 -21.33 16.72
CA SER A 179 2.84 -22.25 17.85
C SER A 179 1.99 -21.66 18.99
N VAL A 180 2.26 -20.41 19.37
CA VAL A 180 1.48 -19.72 20.42
C VAL A 180 0.05 -19.47 19.94
N GLY A 181 -0.14 -19.07 18.68
CA GLY A 181 -1.47 -18.87 18.11
C GLY A 181 -2.32 -20.14 18.14
N VAL A 182 -1.74 -21.29 17.76
CA VAL A 182 -2.42 -22.60 17.88
C VAL A 182 -2.76 -22.92 19.32
N ALA A 183 -1.81 -22.78 20.24
CA ALA A 183 -2.01 -23.08 21.66
C ALA A 183 -3.14 -22.23 22.27
N VAL A 184 -3.16 -20.92 21.97
CA VAL A 184 -4.22 -20.01 22.45
C VAL A 184 -5.56 -20.30 21.79
N ALA A 185 -5.59 -20.66 20.48
CA ALA A 185 -6.82 -21.04 19.79
C ALA A 185 -7.45 -22.30 20.39
N VAL A 186 -6.62 -23.33 20.67
CA VAL A 186 -7.05 -24.58 21.32
C VAL A 186 -7.56 -24.31 22.75
N ALA A 187 -6.82 -23.54 23.54
CA ALA A 187 -7.24 -23.14 24.88
C ALA A 187 -8.55 -22.33 24.85
N GLY A 188 -8.67 -21.40 23.89
CA GLY A 188 -9.86 -20.58 23.67
C GLY A 188 -11.10 -21.43 23.42
N PHE A 189 -10.95 -22.47 22.60
CA PHE A 189 -12.06 -23.38 22.27
C PHE A 189 -12.44 -24.30 23.43
N PHE A 190 -11.47 -24.98 24.02
CA PHE A 190 -11.76 -26.05 25.00
C PHE A 190 -11.93 -25.54 26.43
N TYR A 191 -11.14 -24.55 26.89
CA TYR A 191 -11.21 -24.10 28.29
C TYR A 191 -12.08 -22.86 28.46
N PHE A 192 -12.07 -21.94 27.50
CA PHE A 192 -12.83 -20.70 27.60
C PHE A 192 -14.18 -20.76 26.88
N ALA A 193 -14.47 -21.86 26.20
CA ALA A 193 -15.68 -22.05 25.37
C ALA A 193 -15.96 -20.82 24.46
N SER A 194 -14.91 -20.16 23.99
CA SER A 194 -14.98 -18.94 23.18
C SER A 194 -14.59 -19.21 21.74
N PRO A 195 -15.58 -19.40 20.83
CA PRO A 195 -15.30 -19.58 19.40
C PRO A 195 -14.54 -18.39 18.79
N TRP A 196 -14.74 -17.18 19.32
CA TRP A 196 -14.07 -15.97 18.84
C TRP A 196 -12.57 -15.98 19.11
N ILE A 197 -12.14 -16.40 20.31
CA ILE A 197 -10.70 -16.55 20.62
C ILE A 197 -10.09 -17.60 19.69
N ALA A 198 -10.77 -18.72 19.53
CA ALA A 198 -10.31 -19.80 18.66
C ALA A 198 -10.19 -19.33 17.19
N LEU A 199 -11.18 -18.60 16.67
CA LEU A 199 -11.16 -18.07 15.31
C LEU A 199 -10.03 -17.01 15.13
N LEU A 200 -9.92 -16.08 16.08
CA LEU A 200 -8.94 -14.99 16.02
C LEU A 200 -7.51 -15.55 16.01
N PHE A 201 -7.15 -16.36 17.00
CA PHE A 201 -5.81 -16.93 17.11
C PHE A 201 -5.53 -18.05 16.11
N GLY A 202 -6.56 -18.80 15.72
CA GLY A 202 -6.47 -19.79 14.66
C GLY A 202 -6.14 -19.14 13.32
N SER A 203 -6.81 -18.04 12.97
CA SER A 203 -6.51 -17.28 11.75
C SER A 203 -5.10 -16.66 11.78
N ALA A 204 -4.67 -16.13 12.92
CA ALA A 204 -3.32 -15.63 13.11
C ALA A 204 -2.27 -16.74 12.95
N ALA A 205 -2.51 -17.92 13.52
CA ALA A 205 -1.64 -19.08 13.38
C ALA A 205 -1.52 -19.55 11.91
N VAL A 206 -2.64 -19.64 11.18
CA VAL A 206 -2.63 -19.98 9.75
C VAL A 206 -1.82 -18.95 8.94
N ASN A 207 -2.01 -17.66 9.21
CA ASN A 207 -1.23 -16.61 8.55
C ASN A 207 0.27 -16.72 8.87
N ALA A 208 0.64 -16.99 10.11
CA ALA A 208 2.02 -17.20 10.51
C ALA A 208 2.63 -18.45 9.82
N MET A 209 1.89 -19.55 9.71
CA MET A 209 2.34 -20.75 8.97
C MET A 209 2.57 -20.44 7.48
N ARG A 210 1.67 -19.69 6.85
CA ARG A 210 1.85 -19.23 5.46
C ARG A 210 3.11 -18.37 5.32
N GLN A 211 3.39 -17.53 6.32
CA GLN A 211 4.62 -16.71 6.34
C GLN A 211 5.88 -17.58 6.47
N VAL A 212 5.88 -18.64 7.31
CA VAL A 212 6.98 -19.62 7.37
C VAL A 212 7.23 -20.24 5.99
N GLY A 213 6.17 -20.66 5.30
CA GLY A 213 6.28 -21.22 3.95
C GLY A 213 6.94 -20.24 2.97
N ARG A 214 6.47 -18.99 2.95
CA ARG A 214 7.05 -17.93 2.10
C ARG A 214 8.53 -17.65 2.39
N LEU A 215 8.89 -17.52 3.67
CA LEU A 215 10.27 -17.27 4.08
C LEU A 215 11.20 -18.42 3.70
N ARG A 216 10.75 -19.68 3.88
CA ARG A 216 11.53 -20.85 3.46
C ARG A 216 11.72 -20.91 1.94
N SER A 217 10.67 -20.62 1.17
CA SER A 217 10.75 -20.54 -0.29
C SER A 217 11.78 -19.50 -0.73
N TYR A 218 11.71 -18.30 -0.13
CA TYR A 218 12.66 -17.21 -0.41
C TYR A 218 14.10 -17.60 -0.08
N ASP A 219 14.33 -18.25 1.07
CA ASP A 219 15.68 -18.74 1.44
C ASP A 219 16.23 -19.77 0.45
N VAL A 220 15.39 -20.65 -0.09
CA VAL A 220 15.77 -21.62 -1.13
C VAL A 220 16.16 -20.89 -2.42
N ASP A 221 15.33 -19.96 -2.88
CA ASP A 221 15.57 -19.24 -4.13
C ASP A 221 16.81 -18.35 -4.04
N ARG A 222 17.03 -17.69 -2.88
CA ARG A 222 18.24 -16.91 -2.60
C ARG A 222 19.50 -17.77 -2.63
N LYS A 223 19.47 -18.96 -1.98
CA LYS A 223 20.61 -19.89 -2.03
C LYS A 223 20.87 -20.41 -3.44
N ALA A 224 19.85 -20.51 -4.27
CA ALA A 224 19.97 -20.86 -5.68
C ALA A 224 20.48 -19.72 -6.57
N GLY A 225 20.69 -18.51 -6.01
CA GLY A 225 21.20 -17.34 -6.71
C GLY A 225 20.19 -16.65 -7.63
N LEU A 226 18.88 -16.93 -7.48
CA LEU A 226 17.84 -16.39 -8.36
C LEU A 226 17.68 -14.88 -8.21
N ASP A 227 17.94 -14.31 -7.03
CA ASP A 227 17.96 -12.85 -6.82
C ASP A 227 19.01 -12.16 -7.71
N ALA A 228 20.22 -12.76 -7.81
CA ALA A 228 21.28 -12.24 -8.66
C ALA A 228 20.96 -12.40 -10.16
N GLU A 229 20.28 -13.49 -10.53
CA GLU A 229 19.79 -13.67 -11.90
C GLU A 229 18.74 -12.63 -12.27
N LEU A 230 17.80 -12.30 -11.34
CA LEU A 230 16.80 -11.25 -11.56
C LEU A 230 17.43 -9.85 -11.74
N VAL A 231 18.49 -9.54 -10.98
CA VAL A 231 19.22 -8.28 -11.17
C VAL A 231 19.80 -8.18 -12.58
N LYS A 232 20.37 -9.28 -13.11
CA LYS A 232 20.86 -9.33 -14.49
C LYS A 232 19.75 -9.19 -15.51
N ILE A 233 18.59 -9.82 -15.28
CA ILE A 233 17.42 -9.67 -16.15
C ILE A 233 16.95 -8.22 -16.19
N ARG A 234 16.86 -7.53 -15.04
CA ARG A 234 16.49 -6.11 -14.99
C ARG A 234 17.46 -5.23 -15.76
N ALA A 235 18.77 -5.49 -15.67
CA ALA A 235 19.77 -4.80 -16.47
C ALA A 235 19.56 -5.05 -17.97
N ALA A 236 19.32 -6.30 -18.37
CA ALA A 236 19.06 -6.67 -19.77
C ALA A 236 17.76 -6.06 -20.32
N VAL A 237 16.73 -5.89 -19.46
CA VAL A 237 15.50 -5.14 -19.81
C VAL A 237 15.83 -3.68 -20.14
N ILE A 238 16.62 -3.01 -19.29
CA ILE A 238 17.05 -1.62 -19.51
C ILE A 238 17.88 -1.48 -20.79
N GLU A 239 18.72 -2.48 -21.09
CA GLU A 239 19.56 -2.53 -22.29
C GLU A 239 18.79 -2.94 -23.56
N GLY A 240 17.51 -3.26 -23.49
CA GLY A 240 16.69 -3.67 -24.62
C GLY A 240 16.97 -5.10 -25.15
N LYS A 241 17.65 -5.95 -24.38
CA LYS A 241 18.08 -7.30 -24.80
C LYS A 241 16.97 -8.36 -24.65
N ALA A 242 15.88 -8.22 -25.42
CA ALA A 242 14.66 -9.03 -25.26
C ALA A 242 14.90 -10.55 -25.32
N ASN A 243 15.78 -11.06 -26.19
CA ASN A 243 16.08 -12.50 -26.30
C ASN A 243 16.81 -13.05 -25.05
N GLU A 244 17.73 -12.27 -24.46
CA GLU A 244 18.42 -12.65 -23.22
C GLU A 244 17.44 -12.70 -22.04
N VAL A 245 16.56 -11.67 -21.98
CA VAL A 245 15.49 -11.58 -20.96
C VAL A 245 14.57 -12.78 -21.06
N LEU A 246 14.12 -13.14 -22.27
CA LEU A 246 13.25 -14.27 -22.51
C LEU A 246 13.85 -15.57 -21.95
N ALA A 247 15.05 -15.94 -22.43
CA ALA A 247 15.72 -17.19 -22.02
C ALA A 247 16.02 -17.22 -20.50
N ALA A 248 16.41 -16.10 -19.89
CA ALA A 248 16.71 -16.02 -18.48
C ALA A 248 15.45 -16.09 -17.61
N SER A 249 14.37 -15.41 -18.01
CA SER A 249 13.11 -15.41 -17.28
C SER A 249 12.44 -16.79 -17.28
N GLU A 250 12.47 -17.52 -18.39
CA GLU A 250 11.97 -18.92 -18.46
C GLU A 250 12.73 -19.83 -17.51
N ARG A 251 14.06 -19.69 -17.41
CA ARG A 251 14.86 -20.46 -16.45
C ARG A 251 14.50 -20.14 -15.00
N ILE A 252 14.29 -18.86 -14.67
CA ILE A 252 13.87 -18.47 -13.31
C ILE A 252 12.49 -19.04 -13.02
N MET A 253 11.52 -18.89 -13.93
CA MET A 253 10.15 -19.38 -13.73
C MET A 253 10.10 -20.89 -13.43
N SER A 254 10.94 -21.69 -14.08
CA SER A 254 11.00 -23.15 -13.85
C SER A 254 11.62 -23.54 -12.50
N ARG A 255 12.46 -22.69 -11.91
CA ARG A 255 13.25 -22.97 -10.68
C ARG A 255 12.71 -22.27 -9.44
N ALA A 256 12.14 -21.08 -9.59
CA ALA A 256 11.69 -20.25 -8.48
C ALA A 256 10.53 -20.89 -7.72
N ARG A 257 10.59 -20.79 -6.40
CA ARG A 257 9.53 -21.22 -5.46
C ARG A 257 8.76 -20.05 -4.87
N THR A 258 9.39 -18.87 -4.82
CA THR A 258 8.83 -17.64 -4.25
C THR A 258 7.90 -16.96 -5.26
N PRO A 259 6.63 -16.71 -4.91
CA PRO A 259 5.69 -16.04 -5.81
C PRO A 259 6.21 -14.69 -6.33
N ALA A 260 6.83 -13.87 -5.47
CA ALA A 260 7.39 -12.59 -5.89
C ALA A 260 8.46 -12.73 -6.98
N ILE A 261 9.40 -13.69 -6.83
CA ILE A 261 10.43 -13.97 -7.84
C ILE A 261 9.80 -14.47 -9.15
N LYS A 262 8.76 -15.32 -9.05
CA LYS A 262 8.01 -15.75 -10.23
C LYS A 262 7.31 -14.60 -10.92
N ASN A 263 6.64 -13.74 -10.17
CA ASN A 263 5.96 -12.57 -10.72
C ASN A 263 6.95 -11.63 -11.43
N ASP A 264 8.11 -11.34 -10.82
CA ASP A 264 9.17 -10.54 -11.45
C ASP A 264 9.66 -11.17 -12.76
N ALA A 265 9.85 -12.50 -12.78
CA ALA A 265 10.25 -13.22 -13.99
C ALA A 265 9.14 -13.20 -15.07
N VAL A 266 7.86 -13.32 -14.68
CA VAL A 266 6.71 -13.22 -15.60
C VAL A 266 6.61 -11.82 -16.20
N LEU A 267 6.80 -10.77 -15.39
CA LEU A 267 6.81 -9.39 -15.86
C LEU A 267 7.93 -9.15 -16.88
N ALA A 268 9.13 -9.61 -16.59
CA ALA A 268 10.26 -9.50 -17.52
C ALA A 268 10.02 -10.30 -18.80
N LEU A 269 9.42 -11.50 -18.70
CA LEU A 269 9.06 -12.33 -19.85
C LEU A 269 7.97 -11.65 -20.71
N ALA A 270 6.95 -11.06 -20.08
CA ALA A 270 5.91 -10.31 -20.77
C ALA A 270 6.50 -9.10 -21.50
N TRP A 271 7.42 -8.39 -20.87
CA TRP A 271 8.16 -7.30 -21.51
C TRP A 271 8.95 -7.79 -22.73
N ALA A 272 9.68 -8.89 -22.62
CA ALA A 272 10.44 -9.45 -23.73
C ALA A 272 9.53 -9.86 -24.91
N HIS A 273 8.39 -10.50 -24.63
CA HIS A 273 7.40 -10.82 -25.65
C HIS A 273 6.81 -9.57 -26.32
N ALA A 274 6.47 -8.55 -25.53
CA ALA A 274 5.97 -7.28 -26.09
C ALA A 274 7.00 -6.62 -27.01
N THR A 275 8.26 -6.54 -26.59
CA THR A 275 9.37 -5.97 -27.37
C THR A 275 9.63 -6.76 -28.68
N LEU A 276 9.40 -8.07 -28.67
CA LEU A 276 9.53 -8.94 -29.84
C LEU A 276 8.25 -8.97 -30.72
N GLY A 277 7.28 -8.08 -30.50
CA GLY A 277 6.04 -8.01 -31.26
C GLY A 277 5.03 -9.14 -30.97
N ARG A 278 5.21 -9.90 -29.89
CA ARG A 278 4.36 -11.03 -29.49
C ARG A 278 3.35 -10.59 -28.41
N ALA A 279 2.54 -9.57 -28.69
CA ALA A 279 1.65 -8.93 -27.72
C ALA A 279 0.62 -9.89 -27.10
N VAL A 280 0.11 -10.86 -27.86
CA VAL A 280 -0.84 -11.87 -27.36
C VAL A 280 -0.19 -12.70 -26.25
N SER A 281 1.03 -13.21 -26.46
CA SER A 281 1.77 -13.98 -25.45
C SER A 281 2.11 -13.14 -24.23
N ALA A 282 2.44 -11.85 -24.41
CA ALA A 282 2.66 -10.92 -23.31
C ALA A 282 1.40 -10.76 -22.44
N ARG A 283 0.23 -10.60 -23.07
CA ARG A 283 -1.06 -10.49 -22.38
C ARG A 283 -1.40 -11.76 -21.58
N GLU A 284 -1.27 -12.94 -22.19
CA GLU A 284 -1.52 -14.21 -21.50
C GLU A 284 -0.63 -14.41 -20.26
N LEU A 285 0.59 -13.90 -20.29
CA LEU A 285 1.50 -13.93 -19.14
C LEU A 285 1.05 -12.98 -18.04
N LEU A 286 0.63 -11.75 -18.39
CA LEU A 286 0.13 -10.77 -17.45
C LEU A 286 -1.16 -11.22 -16.75
N GLU A 287 -2.03 -11.97 -17.45
CA GLU A 287 -3.25 -12.57 -16.89
C GLU A 287 -2.97 -13.68 -15.85
N LYS A 288 -1.77 -14.29 -15.87
CA LYS A 288 -1.33 -15.31 -14.91
C LYS A 288 -0.71 -14.74 -13.62
N LEU A 289 -0.50 -13.43 -13.57
CA LEU A 289 0.02 -12.78 -12.37
C LEU A 289 -0.97 -12.85 -11.20
N GLU A 290 -0.46 -12.87 -10.00
CA GLU A 290 -1.29 -12.69 -8.80
C GLU A 290 -2.01 -11.33 -8.85
N ARG A 291 -3.27 -11.28 -8.36
CA ARG A 291 -4.13 -10.08 -8.43
C ARG A 291 -3.51 -8.82 -7.84
N ASP A 292 -2.61 -8.97 -6.88
CA ASP A 292 -1.95 -7.88 -6.17
C ASP A 292 -0.51 -7.63 -6.67
N ALA A 293 -0.09 -8.30 -7.75
CA ALA A 293 1.24 -8.07 -8.33
C ALA A 293 1.32 -6.65 -8.90
N PRO A 294 2.31 -5.83 -8.51
CA PRO A 294 2.48 -4.52 -9.10
C PRO A 294 2.92 -4.67 -10.56
N VAL A 295 2.06 -4.30 -11.48
CA VAL A 295 2.37 -4.29 -12.91
C VAL A 295 2.63 -2.85 -13.33
N ASP A 296 3.72 -2.64 -14.07
CA ASP A 296 4.08 -1.34 -14.60
C ASP A 296 3.01 -0.86 -15.61
N ALA A 297 2.57 0.38 -15.44
CA ALA A 297 1.58 1.00 -16.33
C ALA A 297 2.07 1.10 -17.78
N TYR A 298 3.38 1.31 -17.97
CA TYR A 298 4.00 1.33 -19.30
C TYR A 298 3.89 -0.02 -19.99
N LEU A 299 4.26 -1.12 -19.33
CA LEU A 299 4.19 -2.46 -19.92
C LEU A 299 2.75 -2.81 -20.32
N LEU A 300 1.77 -2.52 -19.45
CA LEU A 300 0.36 -2.76 -19.77
C LEU A 300 -0.11 -1.95 -20.97
N ALA A 301 0.23 -0.66 -21.01
CA ALA A 301 -0.13 0.21 -22.12
C ALA A 301 0.54 -0.22 -23.44
N ALA A 302 1.81 -0.60 -23.39
CA ALA A 302 2.53 -1.09 -24.57
C ALA A 302 1.89 -2.38 -25.14
N VAL A 303 1.44 -3.29 -24.27
CA VAL A 303 0.73 -4.50 -24.69
C VAL A 303 -0.67 -4.16 -25.25
N GLU A 304 -1.41 -3.25 -24.63
CA GLU A 304 -2.73 -2.79 -25.09
C GLU A 304 -2.63 -2.11 -26.47
N ASP A 305 -1.64 -1.25 -26.69
CA ASP A 305 -1.38 -0.61 -27.98
C ASP A 305 -1.03 -1.64 -29.07
N ALA A 306 -0.12 -2.57 -28.76
CA ALA A 306 0.29 -3.63 -29.67
C ALA A 306 -0.86 -4.62 -30.02
N LEU A 307 -1.87 -4.72 -29.16
CA LEU A 307 -3.10 -5.48 -29.42
C LEU A 307 -4.18 -4.69 -30.17
N GLY A 308 -3.89 -3.46 -30.60
CA GLY A 308 -4.81 -2.61 -31.34
C GLY A 308 -5.84 -1.88 -30.48
N SER A 309 -5.50 -1.64 -29.22
CA SER A 309 -6.34 -0.88 -28.29
C SER A 309 -5.64 0.41 -27.79
N PRO A 310 -5.26 1.34 -28.70
CA PRO A 310 -4.50 2.54 -28.36
C PRO A 310 -5.25 3.47 -27.39
N GLU A 311 -6.58 3.49 -27.44
CA GLU A 311 -7.40 4.29 -26.53
C GLU A 311 -7.28 3.80 -25.08
N ALA A 312 -7.29 2.47 -24.86
CA ALA A 312 -7.10 1.88 -23.54
C ALA A 312 -5.69 2.17 -22.99
N ALA A 313 -4.66 2.02 -23.83
CA ALA A 313 -3.28 2.34 -23.53
C ALA A 313 -3.12 3.80 -23.10
N ARG A 314 -3.70 4.73 -23.88
CA ARG A 314 -3.69 6.17 -23.59
C ARG A 314 -4.38 6.50 -22.26
N ALA A 315 -5.58 5.98 -22.03
CA ALA A 315 -6.31 6.20 -20.79
C ALA A 315 -5.54 5.70 -19.55
N ARG A 316 -4.85 4.56 -19.67
CA ARG A 316 -4.00 3.99 -18.62
C ARG A 316 -2.81 4.88 -18.29
N LEU A 317 -2.08 5.34 -19.31
CA LEU A 317 -0.91 6.20 -19.11
C LEU A 317 -1.30 7.57 -18.55
N GLU A 318 -2.41 8.16 -19.00
CA GLU A 318 -2.92 9.40 -18.43
C GLU A 318 -3.29 9.25 -16.95
N ALA A 319 -3.98 8.17 -16.58
CA ALA A 319 -4.31 7.89 -15.19
C ALA A 319 -3.04 7.71 -14.33
N ALA A 320 -2.02 7.04 -14.85
CA ALA A 320 -0.74 6.85 -14.18
C ALA A 320 0.04 8.18 -14.05
N ARG A 321 0.05 9.03 -15.09
CA ARG A 321 0.63 10.37 -15.07
C ARG A 321 0.00 11.25 -14.00
N GLN A 322 -1.34 11.26 -13.91
CA GLN A 322 -2.08 11.98 -12.87
C GLN A 322 -1.77 11.47 -11.44
N GLN A 323 -1.33 10.23 -11.30
CA GLN A 323 -0.87 9.65 -10.03
C GLN A 323 0.62 9.91 -9.76
N GLY A 324 1.31 10.63 -10.64
CA GLY A 324 2.70 11.04 -10.48
C GLY A 324 3.73 10.10 -11.13
N LEU A 325 3.32 9.24 -12.10
CA LEU A 325 4.27 8.48 -12.91
C LEU A 325 5.13 9.46 -13.75
N LYS A 326 6.46 9.34 -13.64
CA LYS A 326 7.46 10.16 -14.37
C LYS A 326 8.42 9.30 -15.18
N ASP A 327 7.95 8.16 -15.69
CA ASP A 327 8.76 7.27 -16.54
C ASP A 327 8.89 7.86 -17.94
N PRO A 328 10.12 8.12 -18.44
CA PRO A 328 10.33 8.68 -19.79
C PRO A 328 9.75 7.83 -20.91
N GLU A 329 9.85 6.51 -20.82
CA GLU A 329 9.36 5.61 -21.89
C GLU A 329 7.82 5.58 -21.91
N ALA A 330 7.19 5.63 -20.75
CA ALA A 330 5.74 5.77 -20.63
C ALA A 330 5.25 7.09 -21.23
N MET A 331 5.97 8.20 -21.00
CA MET A 331 5.60 9.51 -21.54
C MET A 331 5.83 9.57 -23.06
N LYS A 332 6.89 8.98 -23.58
CA LYS A 332 7.13 8.86 -25.03
C LYS A 332 6.00 8.07 -25.71
N LEU A 333 5.59 6.95 -25.12
CA LEU A 333 4.46 6.16 -25.66
C LEU A 333 3.16 6.97 -25.63
N LEU A 334 2.88 7.70 -24.54
CA LEU A 334 1.68 8.54 -24.44
C LEU A 334 1.66 9.65 -25.49
N ILE A 335 2.80 10.30 -25.73
CA ILE A 335 2.96 11.32 -26.78
C ILE A 335 2.71 10.72 -28.16
N ASP A 336 3.31 9.55 -28.44
CA ASP A 336 3.13 8.84 -29.72
C ASP A 336 1.66 8.42 -29.95
N LEU A 337 0.98 7.94 -28.92
CA LEU A 337 -0.45 7.60 -28.96
C LEU A 337 -1.32 8.84 -29.30
N TYR A 338 -1.03 10.00 -28.70
CA TYR A 338 -1.72 11.24 -29.04
C TYR A 338 -1.41 11.71 -30.47
N ALA A 339 -0.15 11.62 -30.88
CA ALA A 339 0.27 12.02 -32.24
C ALA A 339 -0.38 11.15 -33.30
N ARG A 340 -0.44 9.83 -33.11
CA ARG A 340 -1.11 8.89 -34.04
C ARG A 340 -2.63 9.12 -34.13
N ASP A 341 -3.25 9.61 -33.05
CA ASP A 341 -4.68 9.95 -33.02
C ASP A 341 -4.97 11.39 -33.51
N GLY A 342 -3.96 12.09 -34.04
CA GLY A 342 -4.10 13.47 -34.54
C GLY A 342 -4.25 14.54 -33.47
N GLN A 343 -4.09 14.19 -32.19
CA GLN A 343 -4.24 15.09 -31.05
C GLN A 343 -2.90 15.74 -30.66
N LEU A 344 -2.25 16.38 -31.62
CA LEU A 344 -0.90 16.96 -31.43
C LEU A 344 -0.80 18.00 -30.30
N SER A 345 -1.84 18.80 -30.11
CA SER A 345 -1.85 19.75 -28.99
C SER A 345 -1.73 19.05 -27.64
N ARG A 346 -2.35 17.89 -27.49
CA ARG A 346 -2.22 17.07 -26.28
C ARG A 346 -0.83 16.43 -26.16
N ALA A 347 -0.28 15.94 -27.28
CA ALA A 347 1.10 15.42 -27.29
C ALA A 347 2.10 16.48 -26.84
N VAL A 348 1.95 17.70 -27.31
CA VAL A 348 2.77 18.85 -26.91
C VAL A 348 2.56 19.23 -25.43
N GLU A 349 1.33 19.27 -24.94
CA GLU A 349 1.01 19.52 -23.53
C GLU A 349 1.73 18.51 -22.61
N VAL A 350 1.68 17.21 -22.93
CA VAL A 350 2.43 16.19 -22.20
C VAL A 350 3.95 16.44 -22.27
N ALA A 351 4.47 16.81 -23.43
CA ALA A 351 5.89 17.08 -23.59
C ALA A 351 6.37 18.31 -22.81
N ILE A 352 5.55 19.34 -22.65
CA ILE A 352 5.82 20.53 -21.84
C ILE A 352 5.82 20.17 -20.35
N ASP A 353 4.77 19.50 -19.88
CA ASP A 353 4.59 19.13 -18.49
C ASP A 353 5.71 18.19 -17.99
N GLU A 354 6.15 17.30 -18.86
CA GLU A 354 7.12 16.25 -18.53
C GLU A 354 8.51 16.49 -19.16
N ILE A 355 8.82 17.72 -19.52
CA ILE A 355 10.08 18.09 -20.19
C ILE A 355 11.34 17.69 -19.40
N GLU A 356 11.23 17.56 -18.08
CA GLU A 356 12.33 17.11 -17.22
C GLU A 356 12.61 15.62 -17.36
N SER A 357 11.57 14.82 -17.40
CA SER A 357 11.66 13.36 -17.51
C SER A 357 11.98 12.91 -18.94
N LEU A 358 11.41 13.59 -19.94
CA LEU A 358 11.64 13.30 -21.35
C LEU A 358 13.05 13.67 -21.84
N GLY A 359 13.61 14.76 -21.30
CA GLY A 359 14.86 15.31 -21.81
C GLY A 359 14.72 16.10 -23.11
N ARG A 360 15.77 16.87 -23.45
CA ARG A 360 15.75 17.80 -24.59
C ARG A 360 15.49 17.14 -25.94
N ASP A 361 16.19 16.04 -26.23
CA ASP A 361 16.13 15.42 -27.56
C ASP A 361 14.74 14.84 -27.87
N ALA A 362 14.10 14.23 -26.91
CA ALA A 362 12.74 13.71 -27.08
C ALA A 362 11.70 14.84 -27.20
N ALA A 363 11.81 15.89 -26.39
CA ALA A 363 10.95 17.06 -26.51
C ALA A 363 11.16 17.79 -27.86
N ARG A 364 12.39 17.84 -28.38
CA ARG A 364 12.71 18.38 -29.71
C ARG A 364 12.05 17.57 -30.82
N ALA A 365 12.05 16.24 -30.75
CA ALA A 365 11.36 15.40 -31.73
C ALA A 365 9.85 15.67 -31.79
N VAL A 366 9.23 15.94 -30.64
CA VAL A 366 7.81 16.36 -30.57
C VAL A 366 7.59 17.71 -31.22
N LEU A 367 8.48 18.68 -30.97
CA LEU A 367 8.46 19.99 -31.62
C LEU A 367 8.52 19.87 -33.15
N ASP A 368 9.49 19.10 -33.66
CA ASP A 368 9.67 18.89 -35.10
C ASP A 368 8.42 18.24 -35.75
N ALA A 369 7.82 17.26 -35.07
CA ALA A 369 6.56 16.64 -35.52
C ALA A 369 5.39 17.64 -35.53
N ALA A 370 5.27 18.49 -34.51
CA ALA A 370 4.24 19.52 -34.44
C ALA A 370 4.42 20.59 -35.53
N MET A 371 5.64 20.95 -35.86
CA MET A 371 5.97 21.87 -36.96
C MET A 371 5.60 21.30 -38.34
N VAL A 372 5.93 20.03 -38.58
CA VAL A 372 5.63 19.36 -39.86
C VAL A 372 4.12 19.23 -40.10
N GLN A 373 3.35 18.99 -39.06
CA GLN A 373 1.90 18.82 -39.13
C GLN A 373 1.10 20.12 -38.98
N GLY A 374 1.78 21.26 -38.89
CA GLY A 374 1.11 22.58 -38.89
C GLY A 374 0.52 23.00 -37.55
N ALA A 375 0.86 22.33 -36.46
CA ALA A 375 0.41 22.69 -35.08
C ALA A 375 1.27 23.85 -34.48
N TYR A 376 1.38 24.95 -35.25
CA TYR A 376 2.37 26.01 -34.96
C TYR A 376 2.22 26.70 -33.61
N HIS A 377 0.99 26.87 -33.10
CA HIS A 377 0.76 27.46 -31.77
C HIS A 377 1.35 26.57 -30.66
N SER A 378 0.99 25.28 -30.65
CA SER A 378 1.54 24.34 -29.70
C SER A 378 3.06 24.16 -29.85
N ALA A 379 3.56 24.18 -31.10
CA ALA A 379 5.00 24.13 -31.37
C ALA A 379 5.73 25.34 -30.79
N ALA A 380 5.15 26.54 -30.88
CA ALA A 380 5.73 27.75 -30.30
C ALA A 380 5.83 27.67 -28.76
N ASP A 381 4.78 27.15 -28.11
CA ASP A 381 4.76 26.96 -26.66
C ASP A 381 5.85 25.98 -26.19
N LEU A 382 6.01 24.84 -26.88
CA LEU A 382 7.04 23.85 -26.56
C LEU A 382 8.45 24.41 -26.82
N ALA A 383 8.64 25.12 -27.94
CA ALA A 383 9.91 25.75 -28.26
C ALA A 383 10.30 26.82 -27.21
N ALA A 384 9.33 27.61 -26.74
CA ALA A 384 9.54 28.56 -25.64
C ALA A 384 10.02 27.85 -24.35
N CYS A 385 9.42 26.71 -24.00
CA CYS A 385 9.83 25.90 -22.86
C CYS A 385 11.24 25.32 -23.03
N LEU A 386 11.60 24.86 -24.24
CA LEU A 386 12.95 24.37 -24.55
C LEU A 386 14.00 25.48 -24.39
N VAL A 387 13.72 26.70 -24.93
CA VAL A 387 14.58 27.86 -24.76
C VAL A 387 14.75 28.24 -23.28
N ALA A 388 13.65 28.31 -22.55
CA ALA A 388 13.70 28.70 -21.14
C ALA A 388 14.47 27.69 -20.29
N LYS A 389 14.43 26.40 -20.64
CA LYS A 389 15.04 25.35 -19.85
C LYS A 389 16.48 25.05 -20.24
N TYR A 390 16.78 24.99 -21.53
CA TYR A 390 18.08 24.53 -22.04
C TYR A 390 18.92 25.64 -22.65
N GLY A 391 18.31 26.76 -23.11
CA GLY A 391 19.03 27.95 -23.57
C GLY A 391 19.82 27.78 -24.88
N GLU A 392 19.51 26.70 -25.64
CA GLU A 392 20.27 26.41 -26.87
C GLU A 392 19.87 27.33 -28.02
N PRO A 393 20.83 27.87 -28.80
CA PRO A 393 20.56 28.77 -29.92
C PRO A 393 19.61 28.16 -30.98
N SER A 394 19.72 26.87 -31.22
CA SER A 394 18.85 26.16 -32.16
C SER A 394 17.37 26.15 -31.72
N ASP A 395 17.10 26.09 -30.42
CA ASP A 395 15.73 26.11 -29.88
C ASP A 395 15.16 27.54 -30.00
N ALA A 396 15.96 28.58 -29.84
CA ALA A 396 15.56 29.97 -30.07
C ALA A 396 15.18 30.25 -31.53
N VAL A 397 15.89 29.67 -32.48
CA VAL A 397 15.58 29.79 -33.91
C VAL A 397 14.24 29.11 -34.22
N GLU A 398 14.01 27.92 -33.71
CA GLU A 398 12.72 27.21 -33.92
C GLU A 398 11.56 27.92 -33.20
N HIS A 399 11.78 28.47 -32.01
CA HIS A 399 10.75 29.29 -31.35
C HIS A 399 10.36 30.50 -32.20
N ALA A 400 11.31 31.24 -32.75
CA ALA A 400 11.02 32.35 -33.65
C ALA A 400 10.28 31.92 -34.91
N ARG A 401 10.66 30.78 -35.51
CA ARG A 401 10.03 30.20 -36.70
C ARG A 401 8.58 29.74 -36.40
N ALA A 402 8.38 29.02 -35.31
CA ALA A 402 7.05 28.53 -34.92
C ALA A 402 6.10 29.70 -34.59
N SER A 403 6.58 30.71 -33.90
CA SER A 403 5.81 31.92 -33.56
C SER A 403 5.39 32.70 -34.81
N ALA A 404 6.30 32.90 -35.78
CA ALA A 404 5.97 33.56 -37.05
C ALA A 404 4.92 32.82 -37.85
N LEU A 405 4.97 31.47 -37.92
CA LEU A 405 3.97 30.64 -38.61
C LEU A 405 2.62 30.63 -37.86
N ALA A 406 2.63 30.63 -36.53
CA ALA A 406 1.45 30.71 -35.70
C ALA A 406 0.68 32.03 -35.91
N GLU A 407 1.40 33.17 -36.05
CA GLU A 407 0.78 34.45 -36.39
C GLU A 407 0.13 34.47 -37.75
N GLN A 408 0.77 33.84 -38.76
CA GLN A 408 0.23 33.77 -40.14
C GLN A 408 -1.03 32.92 -40.24
N THR A 409 -1.21 31.94 -39.38
CA THR A 409 -2.34 31.00 -39.34
C THR A 409 -3.49 31.45 -38.46
N ARG A 410 -3.39 32.61 -37.80
CA ARG A 410 -4.46 33.19 -36.97
C ARG A 410 -5.63 33.59 -37.88
N PRO A 411 -6.88 33.15 -37.57
CA PRO A 411 -8.05 33.62 -38.29
C PRO A 411 -8.17 35.15 -38.16
N PRO A 412 -8.59 35.86 -39.21
CA PRO A 412 -8.84 37.30 -39.11
C PRO A 412 -9.87 37.58 -38.03
N ARG A 413 -9.63 38.60 -37.21
CA ARG A 413 -10.52 39.04 -36.12
C ARG A 413 -11.86 39.55 -36.64
#